data_9d30e31b44e6583c619eced0604da5ab
#
_entry.id   9d30e31b44e6583c619eced0604da5ab
#
_cell.length_a   1.000
_cell.length_b   1.000
_cell.length_c   1.000
_cell.angle_alpha   90.00
_cell.angle_beta   90.00
_cell.angle_gamma   90.00
#
_symmetry.space_group_name_H-M   'P 1'
#
loop_
_entity.id
_entity.type
_entity.pdbx_description
1 polymer ?
#
loop_
_entity_poly.entity_id
_entity_poly.type
_entity_poly.pdbx_seq_one_letter_code
_entity_poly.pdbx_strand_id
1 'polypeptide(L)'
;MDSVTFYQDTVEKILKDYAAIPYSYGDIKQYVIIDAELTHFLLFNEGWKGKKRVHGVVTHVEIRQSKLWIHYDGIEDGITDELVAAGVPKDHIVLAFHPPHLRQHTGYAIA
;
A
#
# COMPACT_ATOMS: atom_id res chain seq x y z
N MET A 1 -1.18 -13.50 -18.75
CA MET A 1 -0.84 -13.39 -17.31
C MET A 1 -2.09 -12.99 -16.55
N ASP A 2 -2.33 -13.63 -15.42
CA ASP A 2 -3.45 -13.31 -14.55
C ASP A 2 -3.26 -11.93 -13.93
N SER A 3 -4.30 -11.07 -13.98
CA SER A 3 -4.25 -9.72 -13.39
C SER A 3 -3.97 -9.75 -11.90
N VAL A 4 -4.55 -10.72 -11.19
CA VAL A 4 -4.36 -10.84 -9.74
C VAL A 4 -2.90 -11.14 -9.42
N THR A 5 -2.27 -12.07 -10.14
CA THR A 5 -0.85 -12.38 -9.94
C THR A 5 0.02 -11.15 -10.22
N PHE A 6 -0.28 -10.42 -11.29
CA PHE A 6 0.44 -9.20 -11.60
C PHE A 6 0.30 -8.16 -10.48
N TYR A 7 -0.90 -8.02 -9.92
CA TYR A 7 -1.14 -7.07 -8.81
C TYR A 7 -0.41 -7.50 -7.54
N GLN A 8 -0.44 -8.80 -7.22
CA GLN A 8 0.29 -9.34 -6.07
C GLN A 8 1.79 -9.03 -6.19
N ASP A 9 2.38 -9.33 -7.32
CA ASP A 9 3.81 -9.12 -7.56
C ASP A 9 4.17 -7.64 -7.52
N THR A 10 3.31 -6.80 -8.11
CA THR A 10 3.54 -5.35 -8.18
C THR A 10 3.51 -4.72 -6.78
N VAL A 11 2.47 -5.01 -5.99
CA VAL A 11 2.35 -4.46 -4.64
C VAL A 11 3.49 -4.94 -3.76
N GLU A 12 3.79 -6.23 -3.80
CA GLU A 12 4.88 -6.78 -3.01
C GLU A 12 6.21 -6.10 -3.34
N LYS A 13 6.51 -5.92 -4.63
CA LYS A 13 7.75 -5.28 -5.04
C LYS A 13 7.82 -3.83 -4.55
N ILE A 14 6.76 -3.06 -4.73
CA ILE A 14 6.73 -1.65 -4.31
C ILE A 14 6.96 -1.55 -2.80
N LEU A 15 6.23 -2.33 -2.01
CA LEU A 15 6.35 -2.27 -0.56
C LEU A 15 7.72 -2.75 -0.08
N LYS A 16 8.30 -3.78 -0.70
CA LYS A 16 9.64 -4.26 -0.36
C LYS A 16 10.71 -3.23 -0.72
N ASP A 17 10.54 -2.51 -1.81
CA ASP A 17 11.46 -1.44 -2.18
C ASP A 17 11.45 -0.33 -1.11
N TYR A 18 10.27 0.05 -0.60
CA TYR A 18 10.16 1.00 0.50
C TYR A 18 10.79 0.46 1.78
N ALA A 19 10.54 -0.81 2.11
CA ALA A 19 11.09 -1.42 3.31
C ALA A 19 12.61 -1.50 3.30
N ALA A 20 13.22 -1.51 2.11
CA ALA A 20 14.66 -1.55 1.95
C ALA A 20 15.33 -0.19 2.15
N ILE A 21 14.57 0.92 2.18
CA ILE A 21 15.12 2.26 2.38
C ILE A 21 15.42 2.46 3.87
N PRO A 22 16.70 2.70 4.25
CA PRO A 22 16.99 2.91 5.66
C PRO A 22 16.46 4.25 6.17
N TYR A 23 16.01 4.27 7.42
CA TYR A 23 15.62 5.51 8.06
C TYR A 23 16.85 6.30 8.49
N SER A 24 16.82 7.62 8.23
CA SER A 24 17.91 8.53 8.60
C SER A 24 17.90 8.88 10.09
N TYR A 25 16.78 8.72 10.77
CA TYR A 25 16.60 9.13 12.15
C TYR A 25 15.99 7.98 12.97
N GLY A 26 16.57 7.77 14.17
CA GLY A 26 16.05 6.81 15.10
C GLY A 26 16.37 5.36 14.70
N ASP A 27 15.89 4.46 15.52
CA ASP A 27 16.04 3.02 15.35
C ASP A 27 14.70 2.44 14.89
N ILE A 28 14.37 2.66 13.63
CA ILE A 28 13.10 2.26 13.04
C ILE A 28 13.34 1.29 11.90
N LYS A 29 12.63 0.18 11.93
CA LYS A 29 12.63 -0.82 10.86
C LYS A 29 11.29 -0.76 10.13
N GLN A 30 11.35 -0.93 8.81
CA GLN A 30 10.16 -1.17 8.00
C GLN A 30 10.19 -2.59 7.47
N TYR A 31 9.06 -3.23 7.46
CA TYR A 31 8.94 -4.56 6.86
C TYR A 31 7.55 -4.75 6.28
N VAL A 32 7.47 -5.72 5.37
CA VAL A 32 6.24 -6.03 4.66
C VAL A 32 5.58 -7.23 5.32
N ILE A 33 4.28 -7.13 5.55
CA ILE A 33 3.46 -8.22 6.06
C ILE A 33 2.47 -8.59 4.97
N ILE A 34 2.45 -9.87 4.60
CA ILE A 34 1.54 -10.38 3.57
C ILE A 34 0.82 -11.59 4.18
N ASP A 35 -0.51 -11.63 4.04
CA ASP A 35 -1.28 -12.77 4.54
C ASP A 35 -1.02 -14.02 3.67
N ALA A 36 -1.38 -15.19 4.22
CA ALA A 36 -1.12 -16.46 3.53
C ALA A 36 -1.85 -16.59 2.20
N GLU A 37 -2.96 -15.88 2.02
CA GLU A 37 -3.76 -15.91 0.79
C GLU A 37 -3.29 -14.89 -0.25
N LEU A 38 -2.30 -14.07 0.07
CA LEU A 38 -1.76 -13.01 -0.80
C LEU A 38 -2.83 -12.01 -1.20
N THR A 39 -3.70 -11.65 -0.26
CA THR A 39 -4.77 -10.68 -0.46
C THR A 39 -4.54 -9.38 0.29
N HIS A 40 -3.81 -9.40 1.42
CA HIS A 40 -3.50 -8.21 2.20
C HIS A 40 -2.00 -7.98 2.23
N PHE A 41 -1.61 -6.75 1.94
CA PHE A 41 -0.22 -6.32 1.87
C PHE A 41 -0.05 -5.08 2.74
N LEU A 42 0.81 -5.16 3.75
CA LEU A 42 1.03 -4.05 4.67
C LEU A 42 2.50 -3.69 4.72
N LEU A 43 2.78 -2.40 4.75
CA LEU A 43 4.09 -1.87 5.09
C LEU A 43 3.99 -1.38 6.54
N PHE A 44 4.86 -1.88 7.39
CA PHE A 44 4.76 -1.69 8.83
C PHE A 44 6.03 -1.07 9.40
N ASN A 45 5.88 -0.12 10.30
CA ASN A 45 6.99 0.51 11.05
C ASN A 45 7.07 -0.04 12.45
N GLU A 46 8.29 -0.30 12.93
CA GLU A 46 8.53 -0.72 14.31
C GLU A 46 9.87 -0.19 14.77
N GLY A 47 9.91 0.44 15.92
CA GLY A 47 11.15 0.92 16.49
C GLY A 47 10.96 2.07 17.48
N TRP A 48 11.99 2.91 17.57
CA TRP A 48 12.03 4.01 18.51
C TRP A 48 12.61 5.26 17.87
N LYS A 49 12.01 6.40 18.16
CA LYS A 49 12.54 7.72 17.80
C LYS A 49 12.84 8.44 19.10
N GLY A 50 14.10 8.30 19.56
CA GLY A 50 14.47 8.73 20.90
C GLY A 50 13.70 7.89 21.95
N LYS A 51 12.92 8.55 22.77
CA LYS A 51 12.09 7.89 23.80
C LYS A 51 10.69 7.54 23.32
N LYS A 52 10.36 7.91 22.08
CA LYS A 52 9.03 7.68 21.51
C LYS A 52 8.98 6.33 20.79
N ARG A 53 8.00 5.51 21.16
CA ARG A 53 7.73 4.26 20.46
C ARG A 53 7.08 4.56 19.10
N VAL A 54 7.62 3.97 18.04
CA VAL A 54 7.02 3.99 16.71
C VAL A 54 6.56 2.58 16.39
N HIS A 55 5.26 2.41 16.15
CA HIS A 55 4.69 1.10 15.89
C HIS A 55 3.38 1.28 15.16
N GLY A 56 3.30 0.83 13.93
CA GLY A 56 2.06 0.95 13.19
C GLY A 56 2.19 0.71 11.69
N VAL A 57 1.03 0.74 11.04
CA VAL A 57 0.91 0.53 9.61
C VAL A 57 1.25 1.83 8.87
N VAL A 58 2.09 1.70 7.84
CA VAL A 58 2.39 2.82 6.92
C VAL A 58 1.44 2.79 5.73
N THR A 59 1.19 1.59 5.19
CA THR A 59 0.32 1.43 4.02
C THR A 59 -0.35 0.07 4.09
N HIS A 60 -1.63 0.04 3.74
CA HIS A 60 -2.40 -1.20 3.68
C HIS A 60 -3.13 -1.29 2.35
N VAL A 61 -2.81 -2.31 1.56
CA VAL A 61 -3.43 -2.60 0.28
C VAL A 61 -4.07 -3.97 0.34
N GLU A 62 -5.29 -4.08 -0.12
CA GLU A 62 -5.99 -5.36 -0.25
C GLU A 62 -6.35 -5.62 -1.71
N ILE A 63 -6.15 -6.85 -2.17
CA ILE A 63 -6.65 -7.29 -3.49
C ILE A 63 -8.01 -7.92 -3.27
N ARG A 64 -9.04 -7.29 -3.83
CA ARG A 64 -10.43 -7.73 -3.69
C ARG A 64 -11.15 -7.55 -5.02
N GLN A 65 -11.82 -8.60 -5.50
CA GLN A 65 -12.58 -8.55 -6.75
C GLN A 65 -11.74 -8.05 -7.92
N SER A 66 -10.50 -8.52 -8.01
CA SER A 66 -9.53 -8.18 -9.06
C SER A 66 -9.19 -6.68 -9.12
N LYS A 67 -9.33 -5.98 -7.99
CA LYS A 67 -8.95 -4.58 -7.84
C LYS A 67 -8.08 -4.39 -6.62
N LEU A 68 -7.35 -3.28 -6.60
CA LEU A 68 -6.50 -2.90 -5.48
C LEU A 68 -7.26 -1.90 -4.61
N TRP A 69 -7.55 -2.31 -3.37
CA TRP A 69 -8.23 -1.47 -2.38
C TRP A 69 -7.19 -0.88 -1.45
N ILE A 70 -7.01 0.44 -1.54
CA ILE A 70 -6.07 1.16 -0.69
C ILE A 70 -6.80 1.57 0.58
N HIS A 71 -6.59 0.84 1.66
CA HIS A 71 -7.25 1.11 2.94
C HIS A 71 -6.57 2.22 3.71
N TYR A 72 -5.26 2.32 3.60
CA TYR A 72 -4.48 3.34 4.27
C TYR A 72 -3.20 3.60 3.48
N ASP A 73 -2.82 4.86 3.33
CA ASP A 73 -1.62 5.23 2.60
C ASP A 73 -0.90 6.34 3.34
N GLY A 74 0.14 5.97 4.07
CA GLY A 74 1.00 6.90 4.80
C GLY A 74 2.31 7.21 4.07
N ILE A 75 2.46 6.76 2.83
CA ILE A 75 3.61 7.10 2.00
C ILE A 75 3.48 8.55 1.56
N GLU A 76 4.53 9.35 1.72
CA GLU A 76 4.49 10.79 1.50
C GLU A 76 3.93 11.17 0.14
N ASP A 77 4.41 10.53 -0.93
CA ASP A 77 3.96 10.80 -2.30
C ASP A 77 2.77 9.90 -2.71
N GLY A 78 2.35 9.00 -1.84
CA GLY A 78 1.28 8.06 -2.12
C GLY A 78 1.73 6.87 -2.96
N ILE A 79 1.06 5.73 -2.78
CA ILE A 79 1.37 4.51 -3.52
C ILE A 79 0.66 4.48 -4.88
N THR A 80 -0.40 5.25 -5.05
CA THR A 80 -1.25 5.17 -6.25
C THR A 80 -0.51 5.50 -7.53
N ASP A 81 0.33 6.54 -7.53
CA ASP A 81 1.09 6.92 -8.72
C ASP A 81 2.08 5.84 -9.13
N GLU A 82 2.67 5.15 -8.16
CA GLU A 82 3.59 4.04 -8.47
C GLU A 82 2.86 2.84 -9.04
N LEU A 83 1.65 2.56 -8.54
CA LEU A 83 0.81 1.48 -9.08
C LEU A 83 0.43 1.77 -10.52
N VAL A 84 0.02 3.00 -10.81
CA VAL A 84 -0.33 3.42 -12.18
C VAL A 84 0.90 3.35 -13.09
N ALA A 85 2.04 3.82 -12.61
CA ALA A 85 3.29 3.76 -13.37
C ALA A 85 3.72 2.33 -13.66
N ALA A 86 3.40 1.38 -12.78
CA ALA A 86 3.70 -0.03 -12.97
C ALA A 86 2.73 -0.74 -13.91
N GLY A 87 1.65 -0.08 -14.33
CA GLY A 87 0.70 -0.62 -15.29
C GLY A 87 -0.67 -0.96 -14.74
N VAL A 88 -0.98 -0.59 -13.49
CA VAL A 88 -2.30 -0.83 -12.92
C VAL A 88 -3.25 0.27 -13.40
N PRO A 89 -4.36 -0.08 -14.07
CA PRO A 89 -5.32 0.94 -14.51
C PRO A 89 -5.96 1.66 -13.34
N LYS A 90 -6.24 2.95 -13.49
CA LYS A 90 -6.88 3.74 -12.43
C LYS A 90 -8.24 3.17 -12.03
N ASP A 91 -8.99 2.60 -12.96
CA ASP A 91 -10.31 2.02 -12.67
C ASP A 91 -10.22 0.66 -11.95
N HIS A 92 -9.01 0.17 -11.68
CA HIS A 92 -8.76 -1.01 -10.85
C HIS A 92 -8.19 -0.65 -9.48
N ILE A 93 -8.12 0.63 -9.13
CA ILE A 93 -7.64 1.11 -7.83
C ILE A 93 -8.80 1.80 -7.12
N VAL A 94 -9.15 1.32 -5.93
CA VAL A 94 -10.19 1.90 -5.10
C VAL A 94 -9.52 2.59 -3.92
N LEU A 95 -9.76 3.89 -3.75
CA LEU A 95 -9.26 4.63 -2.58
C LEU A 95 -10.23 4.39 -1.42
N ALA A 96 -10.07 3.25 -0.75
CA ALA A 96 -11.01 2.78 0.26
C ALA A 96 -11.03 3.64 1.53
N PHE A 97 -10.00 4.48 1.74
CA PHE A 97 -9.97 5.42 2.85
C PHE A 97 -10.88 6.63 2.63
N HIS A 98 -11.42 6.82 1.41
CA HIS A 98 -12.46 7.81 1.16
C HIS A 98 -13.84 7.17 1.29
N PRO A 99 -14.83 7.89 1.85
CA PRO A 99 -16.21 7.38 1.88
C PRO A 99 -16.73 7.14 0.46
N PRO A 100 -17.64 6.18 0.28
CA PRO A 100 -18.10 5.82 -1.08
C PRO A 100 -18.62 7.01 -1.91
N HIS A 101 -19.29 7.97 -1.29
CA HIS A 101 -19.84 9.12 -2.03
C HIS A 101 -18.77 10.08 -2.57
N LEU A 102 -17.54 10.02 -2.04
CA LEU A 102 -16.42 10.83 -2.53
C LEU A 102 -15.61 10.13 -3.62
N ARG A 103 -15.71 8.80 -3.71
CA ARG A 103 -14.89 8.03 -4.64
C ARG A 103 -15.15 8.39 -6.10
N GLN A 104 -16.37 8.78 -6.44
CA GLN A 104 -16.74 9.18 -7.81
C GLN A 104 -16.01 10.44 -8.28
N HIS A 105 -15.42 11.21 -7.38
CA HIS A 105 -14.70 12.44 -7.70
C HIS A 105 -13.19 12.25 -7.75
N THR A 106 -12.68 11.05 -7.52
CA THR A 106 -11.24 10.81 -7.40
C THR A 106 -10.54 10.50 -8.72
N GLY A 107 -11.28 10.09 -9.74
CA GLY A 107 -10.69 9.57 -10.97
C GLY A 107 -10.26 8.11 -10.90
N TYR A 108 -10.41 7.48 -9.73
CA TYR A 108 -10.16 6.06 -9.50
C TYR A 108 -11.48 5.29 -9.42
N ALA A 109 -11.41 3.97 -9.19
CA ALA A 109 -12.61 3.14 -9.13
C ALA A 109 -13.51 3.53 -7.95
N ILE A 110 -14.82 3.35 -8.12
CA ILE A 110 -15.79 3.61 -7.06
C ILE A 110 -15.87 2.41 -6.11
N ALA A 111 -15.80 1.22 -6.65
CA ALA A 111 -15.81 -0.03 -5.90
C ALA A 111 -15.20 -1.16 -6.70
#